data_09300ce2d03d3a3f50a48b6a628284aa
#
_entry.id   09300ce2d03d3a3f50a48b6a628284aa
#
_cell.length_a   1.000
_cell.length_b   1.000
_cell.length_c   1.000
_cell.angle_alpha   90.00
_cell.angle_beta   90.00
_cell.angle_gamma   90.00
#
_symmetry.space_group_name_H-M   'P 1'
#
loop_
_entity.id
_entity.type
_entity.pdbx_description
1 polymer ?
#
loop_
_entity_poly.entity_id
_entity_poly.type
_entity_poly.pdbx_seq_one_letter_code
_entity_poly.pdbx_strand_id
1 'polypeptide(L)'
;MSTASDAGPAGAGGSVAGAVIELSHVSKTFAPRSASPVRALDDVSFRVAAGEVAGISGPEGAGKSTLLAIAAGHQRPSSGSVRIDGIEPRRFVEREGIAYLPQPLTLPGGWRVSDALTRLAVLSGVRPTYTRHRVEAAMRELGLYDDRRLRVRSLKGDARVRLGLAQAIVADHRVILLDEPLEGMSAGSLDRLRELTVRLRAFDRAILIASRDTAELQRLTDRVTLIDRGRTRRPGAARRATPADVEGVFHITLHHGGEHVLAVFPTAISLGRSTYAVRVAGFAALNRGLRDLLDRGALLASVTPAHAAVDANALALNEVET
;
A
#
# COMPACT_ATOMS: atom_id res chain seq x y z
N MET A 1 -33.93 11.82 50.53
CA MET A 1 -34.18 10.51 49.99
C MET A 1 -34.26 10.65 48.49
N SER A 2 -33.09 10.38 47.90
CA SER A 2 -32.86 9.21 47.04
C SER A 2 -33.41 9.39 45.64
N THR A 3 -32.76 9.21 44.56
CA THR A 3 -31.57 8.47 44.13
C THR A 3 -31.07 9.02 42.81
N ALA A 4 -29.78 9.21 42.67
CA ALA A 4 -29.12 9.45 41.44
C ALA A 4 -29.21 8.19 40.55
N SER A 5 -29.55 8.35 39.26
CA SER A 5 -29.41 7.33 38.25
C SER A 5 -28.18 7.61 37.42
N ASP A 6 -27.26 6.71 37.59
CA ASP A 6 -25.95 6.60 36.95
C ASP A 6 -26.13 6.27 35.47
N ALA A 7 -25.77 7.18 34.57
CA ALA A 7 -25.61 6.92 33.16
C ALA A 7 -24.14 6.57 32.90
N GLY A 8 -23.85 5.29 32.84
CA GLY A 8 -22.55 4.74 32.53
C GLY A 8 -21.97 5.23 31.21
N PRO A 9 -20.65 5.35 31.09
CA PRO A 9 -19.98 5.89 29.92
C PRO A 9 -20.11 4.93 28.74
N ALA A 10 -20.54 5.48 27.60
CA ALA A 10 -20.51 4.81 26.29
C ALA A 10 -19.09 4.29 26.02
N GLY A 11 -19.00 3.04 25.71
CA GLY A 11 -17.77 2.29 25.52
C GLY A 11 -16.79 2.98 24.60
N ALA A 12 -15.65 3.35 25.15
CA ALA A 12 -14.46 3.70 24.41
C ALA A 12 -14.02 2.46 23.61
N GLY A 13 -14.25 2.47 22.30
CA GLY A 13 -13.65 1.49 21.40
C GLY A 13 -12.14 1.60 21.49
N GLY A 14 -11.52 0.66 22.20
CA GLY A 14 -10.08 0.62 22.36
C GLY A 14 -9.38 0.59 21.00
N SER A 15 -8.55 1.61 20.72
CA SER A 15 -7.63 1.61 19.60
C SER A 15 -6.69 0.42 19.77
N VAL A 16 -6.72 -0.53 18.83
CA VAL A 16 -5.79 -1.66 18.81
C VAL A 16 -4.45 -1.11 18.35
N ALA A 17 -3.44 -1.20 19.19
CA ALA A 17 -2.08 -0.76 18.91
C ALA A 17 -1.60 -1.30 17.55
N GLY A 18 -1.20 -0.40 16.62
CA GLY A 18 -0.62 -0.72 15.32
C GLY A 18 -1.51 -0.50 14.09
N ALA A 19 -2.78 -0.18 14.22
CA ALA A 19 -3.63 0.15 13.07
C ALA A 19 -3.46 1.62 12.67
N VAL A 20 -3.11 1.88 11.42
CA VAL A 20 -3.03 3.23 10.83
C VAL A 20 -4.37 3.64 10.27
N ILE A 21 -5.06 2.75 9.54
CA ILE A 21 -6.41 2.99 9.03
C ILE A 21 -7.37 2.07 9.79
N GLU A 22 -8.41 2.62 10.38
CA GLU A 22 -9.41 1.86 11.11
C GLU A 22 -10.82 2.33 10.73
N LEU A 23 -11.62 1.38 10.25
CA LEU A 23 -13.06 1.52 10.03
C LEU A 23 -13.79 0.61 11.00
N SER A 24 -14.73 1.13 11.76
CA SER A 24 -15.52 0.37 12.74
C SER A 24 -17.01 0.56 12.48
N HIS A 25 -17.68 -0.54 12.09
CA HIS A 25 -19.13 -0.58 11.83
C HIS A 25 -19.63 0.50 10.88
N VAL A 26 -18.85 0.79 9.81
CA VAL A 26 -19.11 1.87 8.88
C VAL A 26 -20.25 1.48 7.94
N SER A 27 -21.29 2.33 7.91
CA SER A 27 -22.35 2.27 6.91
C SER A 27 -22.44 3.59 6.15
N LYS A 28 -22.83 3.52 4.88
CA LYS A 28 -23.05 4.69 4.03
C LYS A 28 -24.30 4.51 3.18
N THR A 29 -25.25 5.42 3.33
CA THR A 29 -26.44 5.50 2.50
C THR A 29 -26.45 6.82 1.77
N PHE A 30 -26.64 6.78 0.47
CA PHE A 30 -26.89 7.94 -0.36
C PHE A 30 -28.41 8.07 -0.55
N ALA A 31 -28.96 9.22 -0.24
CA ALA A 31 -30.39 9.52 -0.42
C ALA A 31 -30.55 10.67 -1.43
N PRO A 32 -30.52 10.40 -2.74
CA PRO A 32 -30.74 11.41 -3.75
C PRO A 32 -32.21 11.90 -3.68
N ARG A 33 -32.44 13.19 -3.96
CA ARG A 33 -33.81 13.78 -3.86
C ARG A 33 -34.84 13.14 -4.79
N SER A 34 -34.39 12.50 -5.88
CA SER A 34 -35.24 11.98 -6.95
C SER A 34 -35.20 10.46 -7.13
N ALA A 35 -34.51 9.73 -6.26
CA ALA A 35 -34.36 8.27 -6.38
C ALA A 35 -34.39 7.59 -5.00
N SER A 36 -34.63 6.27 -4.99
CA SER A 36 -34.58 5.48 -3.77
C SER A 36 -33.23 5.54 -3.11
N PRO A 37 -33.13 5.53 -1.76
CA PRO A 37 -31.86 5.49 -1.05
C PRO A 37 -31.03 4.26 -1.44
N VAL A 38 -29.76 4.48 -1.72
CA VAL A 38 -28.79 3.42 -2.05
C VAL A 38 -27.83 3.24 -0.88
N ARG A 39 -27.85 2.05 -0.28
CA ARG A 39 -26.88 1.67 0.76
C ARG A 39 -25.60 1.19 0.10
N ALA A 40 -24.59 2.04 0.05
CA ALA A 40 -23.30 1.73 -0.57
C ALA A 40 -22.36 0.94 0.35
N LEU A 41 -22.45 1.15 1.68
CA LEU A 41 -21.74 0.37 2.70
C LEU A 41 -22.73 -0.02 3.81
N ASP A 42 -22.56 -1.22 4.35
CA ASP A 42 -23.43 -1.81 5.36
C ASP A 42 -22.58 -2.58 6.37
N ASP A 43 -22.35 -1.96 7.52
CA ASP A 43 -21.61 -2.52 8.66
C ASP A 43 -20.19 -3.02 8.33
N VAL A 44 -19.42 -2.19 7.63
CA VAL A 44 -18.05 -2.52 7.23
C VAL A 44 -17.07 -2.22 8.37
N SER A 45 -16.32 -3.24 8.78
CA SER A 45 -15.17 -3.10 9.69
C SER A 45 -13.91 -3.57 9.00
N PHE A 46 -12.88 -2.71 8.99
CA PHE A 46 -11.66 -2.92 8.24
C PHE A 46 -10.48 -2.18 8.88
N ARG A 47 -9.28 -2.74 8.80
CA ARG A 47 -8.06 -2.12 9.37
C ARG A 47 -6.91 -2.29 8.41
N VAL A 48 -5.96 -1.34 8.43
CA VAL A 48 -4.65 -1.45 7.77
C VAL A 48 -3.59 -1.04 8.76
N ALA A 49 -2.58 -1.86 8.93
CA ALA A 49 -1.45 -1.59 9.82
C ALA A 49 -0.36 -0.74 9.14
N ALA A 50 0.57 -0.21 9.92
CA ALA A 50 1.79 0.39 9.39
C ALA A 50 2.61 -0.68 8.64
N GLY A 51 3.14 -0.32 7.47
CA GLY A 51 3.89 -1.24 6.61
C GLY A 51 3.02 -2.31 5.94
N GLU A 52 1.69 -2.23 6.02
CA GLU A 52 0.79 -3.18 5.38
C GLU A 52 0.28 -2.65 4.03
N VAL A 53 0.25 -3.53 3.04
CA VAL A 53 -0.47 -3.33 1.78
C VAL A 53 -1.73 -4.18 1.81
N ALA A 54 -2.87 -3.56 2.01
CA ALA A 54 -4.17 -4.24 2.09
C ALA A 54 -4.96 -4.06 0.79
N GLY A 55 -5.63 -5.12 0.36
CA GLY A 55 -6.49 -5.14 -0.81
C GLY A 55 -7.97 -5.20 -0.46
N ILE A 56 -8.79 -4.49 -1.23
CA ILE A 56 -10.24 -4.64 -1.24
C ILE A 56 -10.66 -5.04 -2.64
N SER A 57 -11.26 -6.21 -2.78
CA SER A 57 -11.80 -6.69 -4.04
C SER A 57 -13.31 -6.84 -4.02
N GLY A 58 -13.93 -6.68 -5.19
CA GLY A 58 -15.37 -6.85 -5.37
C GLY A 58 -15.85 -6.30 -6.71
N PRO A 59 -17.07 -6.65 -7.12
CA PRO A 59 -17.64 -6.20 -8.38
C PRO A 59 -17.82 -4.67 -8.43
N GLU A 60 -18.16 -4.17 -9.60
CA GLU A 60 -18.56 -2.77 -9.76
C GLU A 60 -19.79 -2.48 -8.89
N GLY A 61 -19.84 -1.29 -8.29
CA GLY A 61 -20.92 -0.92 -7.36
C GLY A 61 -20.88 -1.59 -5.98
N ALA A 62 -19.87 -2.42 -5.67
CA ALA A 62 -19.78 -3.11 -4.37
C ALA A 62 -19.51 -2.18 -3.17
N GLY A 63 -19.13 -0.92 -3.40
CA GLY A 63 -18.84 0.07 -2.35
C GLY A 63 -17.35 0.38 -2.16
N LYS A 64 -16.44 -0.17 -2.98
CA LYS A 64 -14.98 0.03 -2.87
C LYS A 64 -14.58 1.51 -2.88
N SER A 65 -14.96 2.23 -3.91
CA SER A 65 -14.65 3.67 -4.05
C SER A 65 -15.28 4.51 -2.93
N THR A 66 -16.48 4.14 -2.47
CA THR A 66 -17.13 4.79 -1.32
C THR A 66 -16.31 4.60 -0.05
N LEU A 67 -15.79 3.39 0.18
CA LEU A 67 -14.96 3.09 1.34
C LEU A 67 -13.65 3.89 1.30
N LEU A 68 -12.97 3.94 0.13
CA LEU A 68 -11.76 4.74 -0.03
C LEU A 68 -12.03 6.24 0.13
N ALA A 69 -13.13 6.75 -0.43
CA ALA A 69 -13.51 8.16 -0.30
C ALA A 69 -13.80 8.56 1.16
N ILE A 70 -14.37 7.65 1.96
CA ILE A 70 -14.57 7.86 3.39
C ILE A 70 -13.23 7.83 4.13
N ALA A 71 -12.35 6.88 3.83
CA ALA A 71 -11.00 6.81 4.40
C ALA A 71 -10.16 8.05 4.04
N ALA A 72 -10.32 8.59 2.82
CA ALA A 72 -9.69 9.83 2.39
C ALA A 72 -10.28 11.12 3.01
N GLY A 73 -11.34 11.00 3.82
CA GLY A 73 -12.02 12.16 4.42
C GLY A 73 -12.89 12.98 3.46
N HIS A 74 -13.06 12.52 2.20
CA HIS A 74 -13.90 13.18 1.20
C HIS A 74 -15.39 12.99 1.47
N GLN A 75 -15.75 11.92 2.17
CA GLN A 75 -17.12 11.63 2.54
C GLN A 75 -17.22 11.24 4.03
N ARG A 76 -18.35 11.57 4.65
CA ARG A 76 -18.64 11.09 6.00
C ARG A 76 -19.44 9.81 5.94
N PRO A 77 -19.22 8.84 6.84
CA PRO A 77 -20.10 7.70 6.98
C PRO A 77 -21.49 8.15 7.45
N SER A 78 -22.52 7.36 7.18
CA SER A 78 -23.86 7.57 7.75
C SER A 78 -23.96 7.07 9.19
N SER A 79 -23.20 6.01 9.52
CA SER A 79 -22.99 5.48 10.88
C SER A 79 -21.65 4.79 10.99
N GLY A 80 -21.23 4.51 12.22
CA GLY A 80 -19.91 3.96 12.52
C GLY A 80 -18.84 5.03 12.62
N SER A 81 -17.58 4.61 12.69
CA SER A 81 -16.45 5.55 12.84
C SER A 81 -15.28 5.16 11.96
N VAL A 82 -14.51 6.17 11.53
CA VAL A 82 -13.25 6.00 10.79
C VAL A 82 -12.16 6.80 11.47
N ARG A 83 -11.00 6.18 11.63
CA ARG A 83 -9.81 6.77 12.22
C ARG A 83 -8.59 6.51 11.35
N ILE A 84 -7.73 7.52 11.23
CA ILE A 84 -6.39 7.42 10.67
C ILE A 84 -5.42 7.83 11.78
N ASP A 85 -4.54 6.92 12.21
CA ASP A 85 -3.71 7.11 13.40
C ASP A 85 -4.51 7.66 14.61
N GLY A 86 -5.71 7.11 14.83
CA GLY A 86 -6.60 7.54 15.92
C GLY A 86 -7.33 8.87 15.69
N ILE A 87 -7.07 9.58 14.58
CA ILE A 87 -7.63 10.88 14.25
C ILE A 87 -8.75 10.73 13.19
N GLU A 88 -9.76 11.60 13.21
CA GLU A 88 -10.78 11.65 12.16
C GLU A 88 -10.10 11.95 10.80
N PRO A 89 -10.49 11.27 9.68
CA PRO A 89 -9.78 11.36 8.40
C PRO A 89 -9.59 12.79 7.89
N ARG A 90 -10.61 13.63 7.97
CA ARG A 90 -10.54 15.01 7.51
C ARG A 90 -9.48 15.82 8.26
N ARG A 91 -9.42 15.67 9.59
CA ARG A 91 -8.40 16.32 10.42
C ARG A 91 -7.00 15.77 10.16
N PHE A 92 -6.90 14.46 9.88
CA PHE A 92 -5.64 13.85 9.50
C PHE A 92 -5.14 14.40 8.16
N VAL A 93 -6.02 14.50 7.15
CA VAL A 93 -5.69 15.11 5.83
C VAL A 93 -5.20 16.56 5.98
N GLU A 94 -5.85 17.35 6.82
CA GLU A 94 -5.47 18.76 7.06
C GLU A 94 -4.06 18.88 7.72
N ARG A 95 -3.64 17.89 8.51
CA ARG A 95 -2.36 17.90 9.23
C ARG A 95 -1.22 17.23 8.48
N GLU A 96 -1.46 16.05 7.95
CA GLU A 96 -0.42 15.14 7.44
C GLU A 96 -0.55 14.88 5.94
N GLY A 97 -1.74 15.10 5.39
CA GLY A 97 -2.07 14.71 4.02
C GLY A 97 -2.28 13.20 3.84
N ILE A 98 -2.96 12.87 2.77
CA ILE A 98 -3.16 11.47 2.30
C ILE A 98 -2.91 11.44 0.80
N ALA A 99 -2.18 10.45 0.31
CA ALA A 99 -2.14 10.16 -1.10
C ALA A 99 -3.41 9.41 -1.52
N TYR A 100 -4.22 10.00 -2.37
CA TYR A 100 -5.42 9.35 -2.89
C TYR A 100 -5.44 9.41 -4.42
N LEU A 101 -5.51 8.25 -5.05
CA LEU A 101 -5.76 8.08 -6.48
C LEU A 101 -7.22 7.67 -6.68
N PRO A 102 -8.11 8.60 -7.07
CA PRO A 102 -9.50 8.28 -7.39
C PRO A 102 -9.63 7.69 -8.79
N GLN A 103 -10.74 7.00 -9.05
CA GLN A 103 -11.17 6.59 -10.38
C GLN A 103 -12.44 7.35 -10.79
N PRO A 104 -12.46 8.03 -11.96
CA PRO A 104 -11.33 8.31 -12.85
C PRO A 104 -10.40 9.41 -12.30
N LEU A 105 -9.10 9.32 -12.62
CA LEU A 105 -8.20 10.43 -12.38
C LEU A 105 -8.52 11.56 -13.36
N THR A 106 -8.97 12.69 -12.85
CA THR A 106 -9.29 13.88 -13.64
C THR A 106 -8.22 14.96 -13.45
N LEU A 107 -7.36 15.13 -14.45
CA LEU A 107 -6.37 16.20 -14.50
C LEU A 107 -6.61 17.10 -15.74
N PRO A 108 -6.30 18.41 -15.65
CA PRO A 108 -6.42 19.31 -16.79
C PRO A 108 -5.59 18.82 -17.97
N GLY A 109 -6.26 18.42 -19.05
CA GLY A 109 -5.62 17.79 -20.22
C GLY A 109 -4.64 18.68 -20.96
N GLY A 110 -4.70 20.00 -20.77
CA GLY A 110 -3.79 20.98 -21.35
C GLY A 110 -2.44 21.10 -20.63
N TRP A 111 -2.32 20.63 -19.42
CA TRP A 111 -1.06 20.67 -18.66
C TRP A 111 -0.04 19.68 -19.21
N ARG A 112 1.24 20.02 -19.10
CA ARG A 112 2.29 19.03 -19.33
C ARG A 112 2.37 18.09 -18.13
N VAL A 113 2.86 16.87 -18.34
CA VAL A 113 3.03 15.85 -17.28
C VAL A 113 3.87 16.40 -16.13
N SER A 114 5.01 17.03 -16.43
CA SER A 114 5.86 17.69 -15.43
C SER A 114 5.15 18.77 -14.65
N ASP A 115 4.38 19.61 -15.34
CA ASP A 115 3.69 20.74 -14.72
C ASP A 115 2.53 20.25 -13.82
N ALA A 116 1.83 19.19 -14.25
CA ALA A 116 0.78 18.56 -13.47
C ALA A 116 1.35 18.03 -12.14
N LEU A 117 2.42 17.23 -12.22
CA LEU A 117 3.06 16.67 -11.01
C LEU A 117 3.66 17.75 -10.12
N THR A 118 4.28 18.80 -10.69
CA THR A 118 4.81 19.92 -9.93
C THR A 118 3.73 20.63 -9.12
N ARG A 119 2.59 20.92 -9.76
CA ARG A 119 1.45 21.56 -9.08
C ARG A 119 0.87 20.67 -8.00
N LEU A 120 0.70 19.39 -8.29
CA LEU A 120 0.20 18.41 -7.33
C LEU A 120 1.15 18.25 -6.13
N ALA A 121 2.45 18.18 -6.38
CA ALA A 121 3.45 18.13 -5.32
C ALA A 121 3.36 19.33 -4.36
N VAL A 122 3.26 20.54 -4.92
CA VAL A 122 3.11 21.76 -4.11
C VAL A 122 1.80 21.75 -3.32
N LEU A 123 0.68 21.37 -3.95
CA LEU A 123 -0.62 21.25 -3.28
C LEU A 123 -0.62 20.20 -2.17
N SER A 124 0.19 19.16 -2.30
CA SER A 124 0.39 18.10 -1.29
C SER A 124 1.44 18.47 -0.24
N GLY A 125 1.89 19.72 -0.17
CA GLY A 125 2.79 20.20 0.87
C GLY A 125 4.29 19.96 0.64
N VAL A 126 4.69 19.53 -0.54
CA VAL A 126 6.13 19.38 -0.86
C VAL A 126 6.79 20.75 -0.91
N ARG A 127 7.83 20.93 -0.12
CA ARG A 127 8.57 22.22 -0.08
C ARG A 127 9.14 22.57 -1.46
N PRO A 128 9.09 23.84 -1.89
CA PRO A 128 9.57 24.28 -3.21
C PRO A 128 10.98 23.80 -3.56
N THR A 129 11.89 23.82 -2.59
CA THR A 129 13.29 23.37 -2.73
C THR A 129 13.42 21.89 -3.13
N TYR A 130 12.48 21.04 -2.76
CA TYR A 130 12.49 19.62 -3.04
C TYR A 130 11.57 19.21 -4.18
N THR A 131 10.66 20.10 -4.62
CA THR A 131 9.60 19.78 -5.57
C THR A 131 10.16 19.22 -6.88
N ARG A 132 11.15 19.88 -7.47
CA ARG A 132 11.76 19.42 -8.73
C ARG A 132 12.34 18.00 -8.60
N HIS A 133 13.13 17.77 -7.56
CA HIS A 133 13.78 16.48 -7.32
C HIS A 133 12.74 15.37 -7.10
N ARG A 134 11.72 15.62 -6.27
CA ARG A 134 10.63 14.66 -5.99
C ARG A 134 9.82 14.33 -7.24
N VAL A 135 9.49 15.32 -8.06
CA VAL A 135 8.76 15.15 -9.32
C VAL A 135 9.57 14.35 -10.33
N GLU A 136 10.87 14.66 -10.50
CA GLU A 136 11.74 13.90 -11.40
C GLU A 136 11.90 12.45 -10.93
N ALA A 137 12.08 12.22 -9.62
CA ALA A 137 12.17 10.88 -9.06
C ALA A 137 10.90 10.06 -9.31
N ALA A 138 9.71 10.62 -9.01
CA ALA A 138 8.44 9.95 -9.26
C ALA A 138 8.20 9.65 -10.75
N MET A 139 8.57 10.57 -11.65
CA MET A 139 8.47 10.34 -13.09
C MET A 139 9.40 9.22 -13.57
N ARG A 140 10.65 9.15 -13.08
CA ARG A 140 11.60 8.09 -13.44
C ARG A 140 11.11 6.74 -12.96
N GLU A 141 10.70 6.68 -11.73
CA GLU A 141 10.21 5.47 -11.10
C GLU A 141 9.02 4.85 -11.85
N LEU A 142 8.08 5.68 -12.27
CA LEU A 142 6.91 5.23 -13.01
C LEU A 142 7.07 5.27 -14.54
N GLY A 143 8.30 5.46 -15.04
CA GLY A 143 8.58 5.44 -16.48
C GLY A 143 7.88 6.54 -17.26
N LEU A 144 7.71 7.72 -16.66
CA LEU A 144 7.06 8.89 -17.28
C LEU A 144 8.06 9.99 -17.67
N TYR A 145 9.35 9.78 -17.40
CA TYR A 145 10.34 10.84 -17.59
C TYR A 145 10.45 11.32 -19.06
N ASP A 146 10.31 10.40 -20.00
CA ASP A 146 10.34 10.73 -21.42
C ASP A 146 9.07 11.43 -21.88
N ASP A 147 7.95 11.17 -21.21
CA ASP A 147 6.66 11.80 -21.46
C ASP A 147 6.51 13.17 -20.75
N ARG A 148 7.49 13.63 -19.99
CA ARG A 148 7.39 14.83 -19.13
C ARG A 148 6.94 16.10 -19.81
N ARG A 149 7.23 16.24 -21.12
CA ARG A 149 6.84 17.39 -21.95
C ARG A 149 5.50 17.21 -22.67
N LEU A 150 4.97 16.00 -22.72
CA LEU A 150 3.68 15.72 -23.34
C LEU A 150 2.55 16.37 -22.54
N ARG A 151 1.47 16.69 -23.21
CA ARG A 151 0.23 17.11 -22.53
C ARG A 151 -0.48 15.90 -21.94
N VAL A 152 -1.10 16.06 -20.79
CA VAL A 152 -1.85 14.98 -20.08
C VAL A 152 -2.88 14.33 -21.02
N ARG A 153 -3.57 15.13 -21.87
CA ARG A 153 -4.53 14.60 -22.86
C ARG A 153 -3.89 13.71 -23.94
N SER A 154 -2.59 13.86 -24.17
CA SER A 154 -1.85 13.10 -25.20
C SER A 154 -1.25 11.79 -24.65
N LEU A 155 -1.36 11.53 -23.35
CA LEU A 155 -0.91 10.28 -22.77
C LEU A 155 -1.76 9.12 -23.30
N LYS A 156 -1.08 8.05 -23.73
CA LYS A 156 -1.68 6.83 -24.29
C LYS A 156 -1.50 5.64 -23.35
N GLY A 157 -2.33 4.61 -23.54
CA GLY A 157 -2.28 3.38 -22.78
C GLY A 157 -2.38 3.65 -21.28
N ASP A 158 -1.57 3.00 -20.52
CA ASP A 158 -1.52 3.08 -19.05
C ASP A 158 -0.72 4.27 -18.48
N ALA A 159 -0.14 5.12 -19.35
CA ALA A 159 0.63 6.28 -18.91
C ALA A 159 -0.20 7.25 -18.04
N ARG A 160 -1.52 7.26 -18.22
CA ARG A 160 -2.42 8.06 -17.39
C ARG A 160 -2.57 7.49 -15.97
N VAL A 161 -2.63 6.18 -15.85
CA VAL A 161 -2.64 5.48 -14.54
C VAL A 161 -1.29 5.70 -13.83
N ARG A 162 -0.18 5.54 -14.56
CA ARG A 162 1.17 5.80 -14.03
C ARG A 162 1.34 7.25 -13.57
N LEU A 163 0.71 8.22 -14.24
CA LEU A 163 0.69 9.62 -13.80
C LEU A 163 -0.07 9.78 -12.47
N GLY A 164 -1.19 9.08 -12.31
CA GLY A 164 -1.92 9.05 -11.04
C GLY A 164 -1.12 8.42 -9.89
N LEU A 165 -0.38 7.34 -10.18
CA LEU A 165 0.53 6.75 -9.20
C LEU A 165 1.69 7.69 -8.85
N ALA A 166 2.27 8.39 -9.84
CA ALA A 166 3.30 9.41 -9.60
C ALA A 166 2.79 10.52 -8.67
N GLN A 167 1.54 10.97 -8.85
CA GLN A 167 0.88 11.90 -7.96
C GLN A 167 0.79 11.34 -6.53
N ALA A 168 0.42 10.07 -6.38
CA ALA A 168 0.25 9.46 -5.07
C ALA A 168 1.56 9.33 -4.27
N ILE A 169 2.71 9.23 -4.96
CA ILE A 169 4.00 9.03 -4.29
C ILE A 169 4.87 10.29 -4.17
N VAL A 170 4.55 11.35 -4.91
CA VAL A 170 5.40 12.55 -4.99
C VAL A 170 5.56 13.27 -3.65
N ALA A 171 4.54 13.24 -2.81
CA ALA A 171 4.48 13.97 -1.54
C ALA A 171 4.87 13.16 -0.30
N ASP A 172 5.17 11.86 -0.46
CA ASP A 172 5.69 11.03 0.62
C ASP A 172 4.73 10.83 1.81
N HIS A 173 3.42 10.74 1.53
CA HIS A 173 2.41 10.56 2.57
C HIS A 173 2.48 9.17 3.22
N ARG A 174 2.15 9.12 4.51
CA ARG A 174 2.10 7.88 5.30
C ARG A 174 0.95 6.95 4.89
N VAL A 175 -0.14 7.50 4.41
CA VAL A 175 -1.33 6.76 3.97
C VAL A 175 -1.50 6.93 2.47
N ILE A 176 -1.65 5.81 1.76
CA ILE A 176 -1.82 5.76 0.31
C ILE A 176 -3.07 4.95 -0.01
N LEU A 177 -4.01 5.56 -0.69
CA LEU A 177 -5.28 4.98 -1.11
C LEU A 177 -5.35 4.95 -2.64
N LEU A 178 -5.51 3.77 -3.24
CA LEU A 178 -5.52 3.59 -4.69
C LEU A 178 -6.82 2.93 -5.12
N ASP A 179 -7.61 3.64 -5.94
CA ASP A 179 -8.89 3.15 -6.47
C ASP A 179 -8.70 2.69 -7.91
N GLU A 180 -8.87 1.38 -8.15
CA GLU A 180 -8.71 0.67 -9.42
C GLU A 180 -7.39 1.00 -10.17
N PRO A 181 -6.22 0.99 -9.50
CA PRO A 181 -4.96 1.34 -10.16
C PRO A 181 -4.51 0.29 -11.16
N LEU A 182 -5.06 -0.93 -11.12
CA LEU A 182 -4.69 -2.04 -12.00
C LEU A 182 -5.37 -1.97 -13.35
N GLU A 183 -6.46 -1.21 -13.46
CA GLU A 183 -7.27 -1.15 -14.68
C GLU A 183 -6.48 -0.55 -15.85
N GLY A 184 -6.36 -1.33 -16.92
CA GLY A 184 -5.68 -0.91 -18.15
C GLY A 184 -4.15 -0.85 -18.05
N MET A 185 -3.54 -1.36 -16.97
CA MET A 185 -2.09 -1.44 -16.86
C MET A 185 -1.49 -2.53 -17.76
N SER A 186 -0.36 -2.22 -18.38
CA SER A 186 0.49 -3.21 -19.05
C SER A 186 1.24 -4.07 -18.02
N ALA A 187 1.71 -5.25 -18.43
CA ALA A 187 2.51 -6.12 -17.56
C ALA A 187 3.72 -5.39 -16.94
N GLY A 188 4.46 -4.62 -17.75
CA GLY A 188 5.61 -3.85 -17.25
C GLY A 188 5.23 -2.75 -16.27
N SER A 189 4.02 -2.19 -16.35
CA SER A 189 3.53 -1.22 -15.36
C SER A 189 3.04 -1.88 -14.08
N LEU A 190 2.48 -3.08 -14.18
CA LEU A 190 2.15 -3.90 -13.01
C LEU A 190 3.41 -4.29 -12.23
N ASP A 191 4.49 -4.67 -12.91
CA ASP A 191 5.78 -4.97 -12.25
C ASP A 191 6.33 -3.76 -11.52
N ARG A 192 6.29 -2.57 -12.15
CA ARG A 192 6.66 -1.30 -11.47
C ARG A 192 5.81 -1.01 -10.24
N LEU A 193 4.51 -1.28 -10.32
CA LEU A 193 3.62 -1.10 -9.16
C LEU A 193 3.97 -2.09 -8.04
N ARG A 194 4.34 -3.33 -8.36
CA ARG A 194 4.80 -4.32 -7.38
C ARG A 194 6.08 -3.85 -6.69
N GLU A 195 7.09 -3.45 -7.45
CA GLU A 195 8.33 -2.90 -6.91
C GLU A 195 8.07 -1.68 -6.02
N LEU A 196 7.20 -0.78 -6.48
CA LEU A 196 6.79 0.40 -5.72
C LEU A 196 6.14 0.02 -4.39
N THR A 197 5.19 -0.92 -4.37
CA THR A 197 4.51 -1.33 -3.14
C THR A 197 5.47 -1.98 -2.14
N VAL A 198 6.40 -2.82 -2.61
CA VAL A 198 7.45 -3.41 -1.76
C VAL A 198 8.31 -2.33 -1.10
N ARG A 199 8.73 -1.34 -1.88
CA ARG A 199 9.54 -0.24 -1.35
C ARG A 199 8.76 0.64 -0.37
N LEU A 200 7.54 1.02 -0.71
CA LEU A 200 6.72 1.88 0.16
C LEU A 200 6.39 1.23 1.49
N ARG A 201 6.24 -0.09 1.52
CA ARG A 201 6.07 -0.89 2.73
C ARG A 201 7.24 -0.74 3.70
N ALA A 202 8.48 -0.70 3.20
CA ALA A 202 9.68 -0.57 4.02
C ALA A 202 9.75 0.76 4.82
N PHE A 203 8.92 1.73 4.47
CA PHE A 203 8.82 3.03 5.16
C PHE A 203 7.59 3.14 6.07
N ASP A 204 7.08 2.02 6.58
CA ASP A 204 5.93 1.95 7.51
C ASP A 204 4.65 2.64 6.99
N ARG A 205 4.45 2.66 5.66
CA ARG A 205 3.25 3.24 5.06
C ARG A 205 2.11 2.26 5.05
N ALA A 206 0.92 2.76 5.32
CA ALA A 206 -0.32 2.00 5.17
C ALA A 206 -0.86 2.23 3.75
N ILE A 207 -0.97 1.15 2.97
CA ILE A 207 -1.42 1.20 1.59
C ILE A 207 -2.72 0.41 1.47
N LEU A 208 -3.76 1.02 0.91
CA LEU A 208 -5.03 0.38 0.63
C LEU A 208 -5.33 0.46 -0.85
N ILE A 209 -5.46 -0.70 -1.50
CA ILE A 209 -5.72 -0.82 -2.94
C ILE A 209 -7.09 -1.45 -3.13
N ALA A 210 -7.97 -0.78 -3.87
CA ALA A 210 -9.23 -1.35 -4.33
C ALA A 210 -9.10 -1.79 -5.79
N SER A 211 -9.55 -3.01 -6.11
CA SER A 211 -9.58 -3.50 -7.49
C SER A 211 -10.65 -4.57 -7.70
N ARG A 212 -11.11 -4.67 -8.95
CA ARG A 212 -11.95 -5.77 -9.43
C ARG A 212 -11.13 -7.03 -9.73
N ASP A 213 -9.87 -6.87 -10.08
CA ASP A 213 -8.95 -7.98 -10.35
C ASP A 213 -8.41 -8.56 -9.04
N THR A 214 -9.11 -9.56 -8.51
CA THR A 214 -8.74 -10.24 -7.27
C THR A 214 -7.40 -10.97 -7.40
N ALA A 215 -7.10 -11.55 -8.55
CA ALA A 215 -5.89 -12.34 -8.74
C ALA A 215 -4.64 -11.46 -8.72
N GLU A 216 -4.65 -10.34 -9.46
CA GLU A 216 -3.56 -9.37 -9.41
C GLU A 216 -3.46 -8.70 -8.04
N LEU A 217 -4.59 -8.39 -7.41
CA LEU A 217 -4.59 -7.79 -6.08
C LEU A 217 -3.94 -8.70 -5.03
N GLN A 218 -4.19 -10.03 -5.10
CA GLN A 218 -3.54 -11.02 -4.22
C GLN A 218 -2.01 -11.08 -4.37
N ARG A 219 -1.49 -10.78 -5.57
CA ARG A 219 -0.05 -10.73 -5.82
C ARG A 219 0.62 -9.45 -5.31
N LEU A 220 -0.16 -8.38 -5.13
CA LEU A 220 0.33 -7.06 -4.71
C LEU A 220 0.20 -6.81 -3.21
N THR A 221 -0.71 -7.52 -2.54
CA THR A 221 -1.16 -7.16 -1.19
C THR A 221 -0.92 -8.29 -0.20
N ASP A 222 -0.76 -7.93 1.08
CA ASP A 222 -0.60 -8.89 2.18
C ASP A 222 -1.89 -9.66 2.48
N ARG A 223 -3.02 -9.03 2.22
CA ARG A 223 -4.33 -9.66 2.34
C ARG A 223 -5.35 -8.97 1.45
N VAL A 224 -6.34 -9.70 1.01
CA VAL A 224 -7.49 -9.20 0.26
C VAL A 224 -8.75 -9.41 1.08
N THR A 225 -9.54 -8.36 1.22
CA THR A 225 -10.90 -8.41 1.77
C THR A 225 -11.90 -8.31 0.63
N LEU A 226 -12.83 -9.25 0.55
CA LEU A 226 -13.91 -9.17 -0.43
C LEU A 226 -15.02 -8.25 0.09
N ILE A 227 -15.49 -7.36 -0.78
CA ILE A 227 -16.69 -6.55 -0.55
C ILE A 227 -17.73 -6.85 -1.62
N ASP A 228 -18.97 -7.09 -1.17
CA ASP A 228 -20.10 -7.34 -2.06
C ASP A 228 -21.34 -6.67 -1.47
N ARG A 229 -22.03 -5.87 -2.29
CA ARG A 229 -23.24 -5.11 -1.90
C ARG A 229 -23.05 -4.34 -0.59
N GLY A 230 -21.90 -3.68 -0.46
CA GLY A 230 -21.56 -2.86 0.70
C GLY A 230 -21.14 -3.64 1.95
N ARG A 231 -21.08 -4.96 1.94
CA ARG A 231 -20.70 -5.78 3.09
C ARG A 231 -19.35 -6.46 2.84
N THR A 232 -18.50 -6.46 3.86
CA THR A 232 -17.29 -7.26 3.79
C THR A 232 -17.63 -8.73 3.99
N ARG A 233 -17.21 -9.56 3.04
CA ARG A 233 -17.18 -11.01 3.20
C ARG A 233 -15.76 -11.39 3.58
N ARG A 234 -15.60 -12.08 4.70
CA ARG A 234 -14.34 -12.79 4.93
C ARG A 234 -14.23 -13.82 3.81
N PRO A 235 -13.12 -13.91 3.07
CA PRO A 235 -12.84 -15.10 2.28
C PRO A 235 -13.04 -16.28 3.23
N GLY A 236 -13.82 -17.26 2.86
CA GLY A 236 -13.95 -18.49 3.65
C GLY A 236 -12.52 -18.93 3.95
N ALA A 237 -12.20 -19.13 5.22
CA ALA A 237 -10.89 -19.22 5.85
C ALA A 237 -9.78 -19.76 4.92
N ALA A 238 -9.36 -19.00 3.93
CA ALA A 238 -8.04 -19.10 3.37
C ALA A 238 -7.12 -18.62 4.50
N ARG A 239 -6.41 -19.58 5.06
CA ARG A 239 -5.45 -19.46 6.14
C ARG A 239 -4.75 -18.11 6.08
N ARG A 240 -4.88 -17.32 7.12
CA ARG A 240 -4.09 -16.11 7.34
C ARG A 240 -2.63 -16.48 7.08
N ALA A 241 -2.05 -16.01 6.01
CA ALA A 241 -0.64 -15.71 6.02
C ALA A 241 -0.52 -14.44 6.90
N THR A 242 -0.22 -14.63 8.16
CA THR A 242 0.26 -13.53 9.00
C THR A 242 1.57 -13.05 8.40
N PRO A 243 2.01 -11.79 8.62
CA PRO A 243 3.35 -11.33 8.23
C PRO A 243 4.49 -12.25 8.77
N ALA A 244 4.17 -13.17 9.71
CA ALA A 244 5.04 -14.20 10.21
C ALA A 244 5.13 -15.46 9.32
N ASP A 245 4.19 -15.69 8.39
CA ASP A 245 4.06 -16.97 7.66
C ASP A 245 4.54 -16.90 6.18
N VAL A 246 5.08 -15.80 5.72
CA VAL A 246 5.74 -15.76 4.41
C VAL A 246 7.18 -16.22 4.61
N GLU A 247 7.40 -17.52 4.62
CA GLU A 247 8.72 -18.05 4.32
C GLU A 247 9.09 -17.57 2.92
N GLY A 248 9.98 -16.60 2.85
CA GLY A 248 10.49 -16.06 1.60
C GLY A 248 11.99 -16.29 1.51
N VAL A 249 12.45 -16.62 0.31
CA VAL A 249 13.88 -16.55 -0.01
C VAL A 249 14.17 -15.19 -0.61
N PHE A 250 15.17 -14.50 -0.09
CA PHE A 250 15.60 -13.19 -0.57
C PHE A 250 17.07 -13.26 -0.96
N HIS A 251 17.42 -12.60 -2.04
CA HIS A 251 18.81 -12.37 -2.44
C HIS A 251 19.28 -11.05 -1.84
N ILE A 252 20.29 -11.11 -0.99
CA ILE A 252 20.97 -9.96 -0.40
C ILE A 252 22.32 -9.82 -1.10
N THR A 253 22.53 -8.71 -1.80
CA THR A 253 23.81 -8.37 -2.39
C THR A 253 24.48 -7.28 -1.57
N LEU A 254 25.76 -7.47 -1.25
CA LEU A 254 26.53 -6.56 -0.43
C LEU A 254 27.69 -5.96 -1.24
N HIS A 255 28.02 -4.71 -0.97
CA HIS A 255 29.28 -4.11 -1.40
C HIS A 255 30.42 -4.48 -0.46
N HIS A 256 30.12 -4.64 0.86
CA HIS A 256 31.08 -4.96 1.91
C HIS A 256 30.37 -5.65 3.08
N GLY A 257 31.10 -6.41 3.91
CA GLY A 257 30.58 -7.03 5.13
C GLY A 257 29.91 -8.40 4.91
N GLY A 258 30.24 -9.10 3.82
CA GLY A 258 29.71 -10.45 3.53
C GLY A 258 30.03 -11.49 4.59
N GLU A 259 31.11 -11.30 5.34
CA GLU A 259 31.54 -12.15 6.47
C GLU A 259 30.52 -12.17 7.63
N HIS A 260 29.67 -11.16 7.73
CA HIS A 260 28.65 -11.06 8.78
C HIS A 260 27.35 -11.77 8.43
N VAL A 261 27.14 -12.15 7.15
CA VAL A 261 25.86 -12.70 6.68
C VAL A 261 25.47 -13.97 7.40
N LEU A 262 26.39 -14.94 7.55
CA LEU A 262 26.11 -16.20 8.23
C LEU A 262 25.89 -16.04 9.74
N ALA A 263 26.48 -15.02 10.34
CA ALA A 263 26.25 -14.72 11.76
C ALA A 263 24.84 -14.16 12.01
N VAL A 264 24.29 -13.44 11.02
CA VAL A 264 22.95 -12.83 11.10
C VAL A 264 21.86 -13.73 10.51
N PHE A 265 22.18 -14.43 9.42
CA PHE A 265 21.32 -15.40 8.75
C PHE A 265 22.03 -16.76 8.67
N PRO A 266 21.91 -17.59 9.69
CA PRO A 266 22.64 -18.86 9.76
C PRO A 266 22.37 -19.85 8.61
N THR A 267 21.20 -19.72 7.96
CA THR A 267 20.78 -20.54 6.82
C THR A 267 21.05 -19.89 5.47
N ALA A 268 21.83 -18.81 5.43
CA ALA A 268 22.18 -18.14 4.17
C ALA A 268 23.08 -19.00 3.30
N ILE A 269 22.81 -19.00 1.99
CA ILE A 269 23.62 -19.70 0.98
C ILE A 269 24.28 -18.65 0.11
N SER A 270 25.60 -18.74 -0.05
CA SER A 270 26.35 -17.86 -0.95
C SER A 270 26.09 -18.25 -2.41
N LEU A 271 25.64 -17.28 -3.20
CA LEU A 271 25.42 -17.42 -4.65
C LEU A 271 26.59 -16.87 -5.48
N GLY A 272 27.66 -16.43 -4.81
CA GLY A 272 28.82 -15.80 -5.44
C GLY A 272 28.67 -14.29 -5.63
N ARG A 273 29.78 -13.58 -5.95
CA ARG A 273 29.83 -12.12 -6.16
C ARG A 273 29.17 -11.29 -5.05
N SER A 274 29.41 -11.68 -3.77
CA SER A 274 28.83 -11.02 -2.59
C SER A 274 27.29 -11.04 -2.53
N THR A 275 26.65 -12.02 -3.19
CA THR A 275 25.21 -12.25 -3.15
C THR A 275 24.89 -13.50 -2.34
N TYR A 276 23.91 -13.41 -1.48
CA TYR A 276 23.48 -14.47 -0.57
C TYR A 276 21.98 -14.70 -0.68
N ALA A 277 21.56 -15.97 -0.77
CA ALA A 277 20.17 -16.35 -0.62
C ALA A 277 19.88 -16.56 0.88
N VAL A 278 18.92 -15.84 1.42
CA VAL A 278 18.49 -15.96 2.83
C VAL A 278 17.04 -16.39 2.89
N ARG A 279 16.75 -17.44 3.66
CA ARG A 279 15.39 -17.86 3.96
C ARG A 279 14.98 -17.23 5.29
N VAL A 280 13.86 -16.52 5.30
CA VAL A 280 13.35 -15.84 6.50
C VAL A 280 11.85 -16.08 6.66
N ALA A 281 11.43 -16.23 7.91
CA ALA A 281 10.03 -16.29 8.28
C ALA A 281 9.45 -14.86 8.35
N GLY A 282 9.14 -14.28 7.17
CA GLY A 282 8.49 -12.99 7.05
C GLY A 282 9.43 -11.79 7.00
N PHE A 283 8.87 -10.67 6.50
CA PHE A 283 9.59 -9.40 6.32
C PHE A 283 10.14 -8.80 7.63
N ALA A 284 9.45 -9.01 8.76
CA ALA A 284 9.93 -8.54 10.06
C ALA A 284 11.27 -9.20 10.45
N ALA A 285 11.43 -10.49 10.16
CA ALA A 285 12.69 -11.21 10.39
C ALA A 285 13.79 -10.73 9.43
N LEU A 286 13.45 -10.51 8.15
CA LEU A 286 14.37 -9.92 7.17
C LEU A 286 14.87 -8.56 7.63
N ASN A 287 13.97 -7.65 8.00
CA ASN A 287 14.32 -6.29 8.41
C ASN A 287 15.18 -6.25 9.68
N ARG A 288 14.92 -7.14 10.65
CA ARG A 288 15.81 -7.25 11.83
C ARG A 288 17.20 -7.68 11.43
N GLY A 289 17.31 -8.71 10.59
CA GLY A 289 18.62 -9.18 10.11
C GLY A 289 19.36 -8.14 9.27
N LEU A 290 18.66 -7.40 8.41
CA LEU A 290 19.26 -6.33 7.62
C LEU A 290 19.79 -5.19 8.51
N ARG A 291 19.07 -4.82 9.57
CA ARG A 291 19.56 -3.84 10.56
C ARG A 291 20.82 -4.35 11.27
N ASP A 292 20.82 -5.60 11.73
CA ASP A 292 21.99 -6.20 12.38
C ASP A 292 23.20 -6.26 11.44
N LEU A 293 23.02 -6.53 10.14
CA LEU A 293 24.08 -6.44 9.15
C LEU A 293 24.63 -5.02 9.02
N LEU A 294 23.77 -4.02 8.93
CA LEU A 294 24.17 -2.61 8.82
C LEU A 294 24.90 -2.15 10.09
N ASP A 295 24.41 -2.52 11.27
CA ASP A 295 25.04 -2.20 12.57
C ASP A 295 26.44 -2.85 12.70
N ARG A 296 26.69 -3.98 12.03
CA ARG A 296 28.01 -4.64 11.92
C ARG A 296 28.90 -4.04 10.84
N GLY A 297 28.45 -2.98 10.16
CA GLY A 297 29.23 -2.27 9.13
C GLY A 297 29.08 -2.84 7.72
N ALA A 298 28.13 -3.73 7.47
CA ALA A 298 27.86 -4.21 6.11
C ALA A 298 27.26 -3.08 5.25
N LEU A 299 27.65 -3.05 3.97
CA LEU A 299 27.08 -2.12 2.99
C LEU A 299 26.20 -2.88 2.00
N LEU A 300 24.90 -2.64 2.06
CA LEU A 300 23.91 -3.25 1.18
C LEU A 300 23.94 -2.62 -0.21
N ALA A 301 23.99 -3.46 -1.25
CA ALA A 301 23.82 -3.07 -2.64
C ALA A 301 22.35 -3.25 -3.08
N SER A 302 21.76 -4.41 -2.78
CA SER A 302 20.36 -4.69 -3.11
C SER A 302 19.78 -5.78 -2.22
N VAL A 303 18.45 -5.79 -2.10
CA VAL A 303 17.66 -6.88 -1.50
C VAL A 303 16.49 -7.15 -2.43
N THR A 304 16.42 -8.36 -2.99
CA THR A 304 15.39 -8.76 -3.95
C THR A 304 14.76 -10.07 -3.55
N PRO A 305 13.43 -10.26 -3.72
CA PRO A 305 12.83 -11.58 -3.56
C PRO A 305 13.37 -12.55 -4.60
N ALA A 306 13.69 -13.78 -4.20
CA ALA A 306 14.04 -14.84 -5.15
C ALA A 306 12.79 -15.28 -5.92
N HIS A 307 12.83 -15.27 -7.25
CA HIS A 307 11.73 -15.77 -8.06
C HIS A 307 11.68 -17.30 -7.99
N ALA A 308 10.53 -17.85 -7.63
CA ALA A 308 10.30 -19.27 -7.33
C ALA A 308 10.63 -20.28 -8.47
N ALA A 309 11.07 -19.85 -9.63
CA ALA A 309 11.30 -20.73 -10.79
C ALA A 309 12.79 -21.12 -11.02
N VAL A 310 13.77 -20.45 -10.41
CA VAL A 310 15.18 -20.71 -10.70
C VAL A 310 15.95 -21.27 -9.51
N ASP A 311 15.53 -20.97 -8.28
CA ASP A 311 16.35 -21.22 -7.08
C ASP A 311 15.92 -22.45 -6.25
N ALA A 312 14.80 -23.08 -6.54
CA ALA A 312 14.37 -24.31 -5.88
C ALA A 312 15.36 -25.48 -6.11
N ASN A 313 16.06 -25.50 -7.24
CA ASN A 313 17.06 -26.52 -7.56
C ASN A 313 18.39 -26.34 -6.80
N ALA A 314 18.76 -25.12 -6.43
CA ALA A 314 19.99 -24.86 -5.67
C ALA A 314 19.84 -25.21 -4.18
N LEU A 315 18.61 -25.14 -3.65
CA LEU A 315 18.31 -25.49 -2.26
C LEU A 315 18.08 -26.99 -2.04
N ALA A 316 17.61 -27.71 -3.07
CA ALA A 316 17.38 -29.16 -3.01
C ALA A 316 18.67 -30.01 -3.14
N LEU A 317 19.76 -29.45 -3.66
CA LEU A 317 21.02 -30.17 -3.83
C LEU A 317 21.83 -30.32 -2.55
N ASN A 318 21.55 -29.54 -1.50
CA ASN A 318 22.25 -29.61 -0.20
C ASN A 318 21.55 -30.50 0.86
N GLU A 319 20.36 -31.03 0.60
CA GLU A 319 19.69 -31.97 1.51
C GLU A 319 20.04 -33.45 1.26
N VAL A 320 20.91 -33.75 0.28
CA VAL A 320 21.28 -35.12 -0.11
C VAL A 320 22.70 -35.52 0.35
N GLU A 321 23.46 -34.60 0.98
CA GLU A 321 24.82 -34.88 1.51
C GLU A 321 24.92 -34.60 3.01
N THR A 322 24.07 -35.22 3.82
CA THR A 322 24.34 -35.41 5.28
C THR A 322 23.81 -36.76 5.73
#